data_151a4e534f65ce036f270aa21c69a737
#
_entry.id   151a4e534f65ce036f270aa21c69a737
#
_cell.length_a   1.000
_cell.length_b   1.000
_cell.length_c   1.000
_cell.angle_alpha   90.00
_cell.angle_beta   90.00
_cell.angle_gamma   90.00
#
_symmetry.space_group_name_H-M   'P 1'
#
loop_
_entity.id
_entity.type
_entity.pdbx_description
1 polymer ?
#
loop_
_entity_poly.entity_id
_entity_poly.type
_entity_poly.pdbx_seq_one_letter_code
_entity_poly.pdbx_strand_id
1 'polypeptide(L)'
;VTIVDMHHPTIGLTVAAKAGEKAVNLGQIISKNASLFSHLVNNSGVVEATGAQLGEGGVIRFIAQGDALVGGQVLAESNSGKGGEIDITGNRVAVLDGARVSADGATGGGTVHIGGGWQGQDATLANSQQTIVQANADVSANAIQNGDGGEVVVWADGHTTVNSEIQAKGGALGGNGGRIETSGKQSLAAN
;
A
#
# COMPACT_ATOMS: atom_id res chain seq x y z
N VAL A 1 -9.21 -12.73 -13.07
CA VAL A 1 -10.63 -12.62 -12.64
C VAL A 1 -10.91 -11.16 -12.37
N THR A 2 -11.88 -10.56 -13.04
CA THR A 2 -12.35 -9.22 -12.71
C THR A 2 -13.54 -9.39 -11.77
N ILE A 3 -13.42 -8.91 -10.55
CA ILE A 3 -14.52 -8.87 -9.59
C ILE A 3 -14.91 -7.40 -9.45
N VAL A 4 -16.05 -7.04 -10.02
CA VAL A 4 -16.61 -5.67 -9.91
C VAL A 4 -17.98 -5.80 -9.31
N ASP A 5 -18.18 -5.30 -8.10
CA ASP A 5 -19.54 -5.08 -7.58
C ASP A 5 -19.96 -3.64 -7.86
N MET A 6 -20.60 -3.45 -9.01
CA MET A 6 -21.11 -2.14 -9.43
C MET A 6 -22.45 -1.78 -8.75
N HIS A 7 -23.09 -2.70 -8.03
CA HIS A 7 -24.43 -2.49 -7.47
C HIS A 7 -24.43 -2.27 -5.94
N HIS A 8 -23.38 -2.72 -5.26
CA HIS A 8 -23.25 -2.56 -3.82
C HIS A 8 -21.84 -2.11 -3.42
N PRO A 9 -21.47 -0.85 -3.64
CA PRO A 9 -20.13 -0.34 -3.33
C PRO A 9 -19.85 -0.29 -1.81
N THR A 10 -20.70 -0.89 -0.99
CA THR A 10 -20.56 -0.99 0.47
C THR A 10 -19.85 -2.24 0.96
N ILE A 11 -19.56 -3.20 0.07
CA ILE A 11 -19.00 -4.50 0.47
C ILE A 11 -17.48 -4.46 0.31
N GLY A 12 -16.76 -4.78 1.37
CA GLY A 12 -15.33 -5.06 1.31
C GLY A 12 -15.08 -6.45 0.70
N LEU A 13 -14.12 -6.56 -0.20
CA LEU A 13 -13.67 -7.83 -0.75
C LEU A 13 -12.57 -8.43 0.14
N THR A 14 -12.79 -9.64 0.61
CA THR A 14 -11.74 -10.41 1.27
C THR A 14 -11.48 -11.69 0.49
N VAL A 15 -10.24 -11.89 0.05
CA VAL A 15 -9.77 -13.13 -0.55
C VAL A 15 -8.85 -13.82 0.43
N ALA A 16 -9.29 -14.93 1.02
CA ALA A 16 -8.49 -15.75 1.91
C ALA A 16 -8.20 -17.10 1.24
N ALA A 17 -6.93 -17.43 1.07
CA ALA A 17 -6.49 -18.73 0.61
C ALA A 17 -6.08 -19.61 1.81
N LYS A 18 -6.18 -20.93 1.66
CA LYS A 18 -5.76 -21.87 2.70
C LYS A 18 -4.25 -21.84 2.93
N ALA A 19 -3.81 -22.38 4.06
CA ALA A 19 -2.39 -22.47 4.36
C ALA A 19 -1.63 -23.19 3.23
N GLY A 20 -0.55 -22.56 2.75
CA GLY A 20 0.27 -23.06 1.63
C GLY A 20 -0.25 -22.69 0.23
N GLU A 21 -1.41 -22.05 0.10
CA GLU A 21 -1.96 -21.60 -1.18
C GLU A 21 -1.49 -20.17 -1.52
N LYS A 22 -1.82 -19.74 -2.73
CA LYS A 22 -1.44 -18.43 -3.29
C LYS A 22 -2.69 -17.60 -3.55
N ALA A 23 -2.67 -16.33 -3.16
CA ALA A 23 -3.61 -15.32 -3.65
C ALA A 23 -2.94 -14.53 -4.78
N VAL A 24 -3.45 -14.65 -5.99
CA VAL A 24 -2.88 -14.00 -7.17
C VAL A 24 -3.94 -13.15 -7.85
N ASN A 25 -3.68 -11.85 -7.98
CA ASN A 25 -4.49 -10.96 -8.80
C ASN A 25 -3.75 -10.63 -10.10
N LEU A 26 -4.34 -10.97 -11.24
CA LEU A 26 -3.87 -10.64 -12.58
C LEU A 26 -4.87 -9.73 -13.33
N GLY A 27 -6.00 -9.42 -12.70
CA GLY A 27 -7.07 -8.60 -13.24
C GLY A 27 -7.29 -7.32 -12.46
N GLN A 28 -8.54 -6.93 -12.32
CA GLN A 28 -8.92 -5.73 -11.58
C GLN A 28 -9.86 -6.11 -10.43
N ILE A 29 -9.59 -5.55 -9.26
CA ILE A 29 -10.43 -5.61 -8.07
C ILE A 29 -10.78 -4.17 -7.70
N ILE A 30 -12.07 -3.82 -7.72
CA ILE A 30 -12.57 -2.52 -7.27
C ILE A 30 -13.58 -2.78 -6.16
N SER A 31 -13.35 -2.17 -4.99
CA SER A 31 -14.24 -2.32 -3.84
C SER A 31 -14.09 -1.12 -2.91
N LYS A 32 -14.88 -1.05 -1.83
CA LYS A 32 -14.64 -0.05 -0.79
C LYS A 32 -13.38 -0.36 0.02
N ASN A 33 -13.18 -1.63 0.32
CA ASN A 33 -11.99 -2.13 0.97
C ASN A 33 -11.60 -3.47 0.34
N ALA A 34 -10.33 -3.72 0.18
CA ALA A 34 -9.83 -4.97 -0.38
C ALA A 34 -8.79 -5.61 0.56
N SER A 35 -8.91 -6.91 0.81
CA SER A 35 -7.94 -7.64 1.63
C SER A 35 -7.60 -8.99 0.99
N LEU A 36 -6.33 -9.28 0.86
CA LEU A 36 -5.81 -10.55 0.36
C LEU A 36 -4.94 -11.21 1.44
N PHE A 37 -5.34 -12.40 1.85
CA PHE A 37 -4.65 -13.19 2.88
C PHE A 37 -4.19 -14.51 2.29
N SER A 38 -2.90 -14.82 2.38
CA SER A 38 -2.36 -16.07 1.86
C SER A 38 -0.95 -16.35 2.40
N HIS A 39 -0.42 -17.52 2.08
CA HIS A 39 1.00 -17.77 2.26
C HIS A 39 1.85 -16.93 1.29
N LEU A 40 1.40 -16.81 0.05
CA LEU A 40 1.97 -15.92 -0.95
C LEU A 40 0.86 -15.01 -1.51
N VAL A 41 1.05 -13.70 -1.43
CA VAL A 41 0.20 -12.71 -2.09
C VAL A 41 0.98 -12.13 -3.27
N ASN A 42 0.39 -12.17 -4.47
CA ASN A 42 0.95 -11.57 -5.68
C ASN A 42 -0.11 -10.72 -6.37
N ASN A 43 0.13 -9.43 -6.45
CA ASN A 43 -0.68 -8.51 -7.23
C ASN A 43 0.12 -8.03 -8.45
N SER A 44 -0.24 -8.52 -9.63
CA SER A 44 0.26 -8.04 -10.92
C SER A 44 -0.82 -7.31 -11.73
N GLY A 45 -2.02 -7.20 -11.15
CA GLY A 45 -3.15 -6.45 -11.70
C GLY A 45 -3.40 -5.15 -10.95
N VAL A 46 -4.66 -4.72 -10.92
CA VAL A 46 -5.10 -3.50 -10.24
C VAL A 46 -5.95 -3.86 -9.03
N VAL A 47 -5.65 -3.27 -7.88
CA VAL A 47 -6.53 -3.27 -6.70
C VAL A 47 -6.80 -1.81 -6.34
N GLU A 48 -8.06 -1.44 -6.34
CA GLU A 48 -8.53 -0.09 -6.04
C GLU A 48 -9.56 -0.13 -4.91
N ALA A 49 -9.39 0.71 -3.91
CA ALA A 49 -10.32 0.84 -2.80
C ALA A 49 -10.78 2.30 -2.64
N THR A 50 -12.09 2.51 -2.71
CA THR A 50 -12.72 3.85 -2.75
C THR A 50 -13.24 4.32 -1.40
N GLY A 51 -13.12 3.52 -0.33
CA GLY A 51 -13.55 3.88 1.02
C GLY A 51 -15.04 3.71 1.30
N ALA A 52 -15.37 3.81 2.59
CA ALA A 52 -16.74 3.66 3.08
C ALA A 52 -17.50 5.00 3.13
N GLN A 53 -16.78 6.11 3.27
CA GLN A 53 -17.34 7.47 3.27
C GLN A 53 -17.15 8.12 1.91
N LEU A 54 -18.08 8.95 1.54
CA LEU A 54 -17.96 9.70 0.29
C LEU A 54 -16.75 10.64 0.39
N GLY A 55 -15.84 10.52 -0.56
CA GLY A 55 -14.67 11.37 -0.64
C GLY A 55 -13.44 10.92 0.13
N GLU A 56 -13.46 9.75 0.78
CA GLU A 56 -12.27 9.16 1.40
C GLU A 56 -11.76 7.97 0.58
N GLY A 57 -10.45 7.72 0.61
CA GLY A 57 -9.84 6.50 0.10
C GLY A 57 -10.23 5.29 0.94
N GLY A 58 -10.14 4.10 0.37
CA GLY A 58 -10.45 2.85 1.06
C GLY A 58 -9.26 2.26 1.80
N VAL A 59 -9.44 1.03 2.27
CA VAL A 59 -8.39 0.26 2.92
C VAL A 59 -8.02 -0.94 2.06
N ILE A 60 -6.74 -1.11 1.78
CA ILE A 60 -6.19 -2.27 1.07
C ILE A 60 -5.19 -2.98 1.99
N ARG A 61 -5.38 -4.28 2.18
CA ARG A 61 -4.46 -5.10 2.97
C ARG A 61 -4.01 -6.32 2.21
N PHE A 62 -2.69 -6.44 2.02
CA PHE A 62 -2.02 -7.64 1.56
C PHE A 62 -1.26 -8.25 2.72
N ILE A 63 -1.75 -9.39 3.19
CA ILE A 63 -1.18 -10.07 4.35
C ILE A 63 -0.69 -11.45 3.92
N ALA A 64 0.61 -11.59 3.76
CA ALA A 64 1.25 -12.85 3.42
C ALA A 64 1.97 -13.46 4.63
N GLN A 65 1.88 -14.76 4.80
CA GLN A 65 2.74 -15.47 5.76
C GLN A 65 4.18 -15.61 5.23
N GLY A 66 4.33 -15.74 3.92
CA GLY A 66 5.61 -15.80 3.21
C GLY A 66 5.85 -14.51 2.43
N ASP A 67 5.66 -14.54 1.12
CA ASP A 67 6.02 -13.46 0.22
C ASP A 67 4.80 -12.62 -0.16
N ALA A 68 4.94 -11.29 -0.10
CA ALA A 68 4.03 -10.33 -0.69
C ALA A 68 4.71 -9.64 -1.88
N LEU A 69 4.20 -9.84 -3.09
CA LEU A 69 4.75 -9.30 -4.33
C LEU A 69 3.75 -8.34 -4.97
N VAL A 70 4.17 -7.13 -5.25
CA VAL A 70 3.38 -6.09 -5.91
C VAL A 70 4.07 -5.70 -7.22
N GLY A 71 3.53 -6.16 -8.35
CA GLY A 71 4.01 -5.83 -9.69
C GLY A 71 3.01 -5.02 -10.52
N GLY A 72 1.81 -4.74 -9.96
CA GLY A 72 0.77 -3.94 -10.60
C GLY A 72 0.42 -2.69 -9.80
N GLN A 73 -0.85 -2.32 -9.78
CA GLN A 73 -1.33 -1.12 -9.09
C GLN A 73 -2.09 -1.46 -7.82
N VAL A 74 -1.84 -0.69 -6.76
CA VAL A 74 -2.53 -0.75 -5.47
C VAL A 74 -2.92 0.68 -5.11
N LEU A 75 -4.21 1.00 -5.24
CA LEU A 75 -4.71 2.37 -5.23
C LEU A 75 -5.78 2.57 -4.15
N ALA A 76 -5.44 3.27 -3.09
CA ALA A 76 -6.37 3.76 -2.07
C ALA A 76 -6.53 5.28 -2.18
N GLU A 77 -6.75 5.75 -3.41
CA GLU A 77 -6.81 7.17 -3.75
C GLU A 77 -8.19 7.79 -3.49
N SER A 78 -8.21 9.12 -3.33
CA SER A 78 -9.45 9.88 -3.26
C SER A 78 -9.39 11.15 -4.10
N ASN A 79 -10.35 11.31 -5.00
CA ASN A 79 -10.49 12.51 -5.86
C ASN A 79 -11.14 13.71 -5.16
N SER A 80 -11.68 13.54 -3.95
CA SER A 80 -12.41 14.60 -3.25
C SER A 80 -12.08 14.72 -1.74
N GLY A 81 -11.46 13.70 -1.14
CA GLY A 81 -11.10 13.66 0.27
C GLY A 81 -9.64 13.26 0.49
N LYS A 82 -9.38 12.71 1.66
CA LYS A 82 -8.07 12.14 1.99
C LYS A 82 -7.86 10.80 1.32
N GLY A 83 -6.62 10.49 0.99
CA GLY A 83 -6.20 9.15 0.61
C GLY A 83 -6.49 8.13 1.71
N GLY A 84 -6.57 6.86 1.33
CA GLY A 84 -6.88 5.77 2.25
C GLY A 84 -5.65 5.14 2.90
N GLU A 85 -5.77 3.86 3.20
CA GLU A 85 -4.74 3.08 3.90
C GLU A 85 -4.33 1.88 3.05
N ILE A 86 -3.04 1.64 2.93
CA ILE A 86 -2.46 0.48 2.26
C ILE A 86 -1.48 -0.20 3.20
N ASP A 87 -1.75 -1.46 3.55
CA ASP A 87 -0.85 -2.29 4.34
C ASP A 87 -0.40 -3.49 3.51
N ILE A 88 0.91 -3.60 3.30
CA ILE A 88 1.53 -4.73 2.58
C ILE A 88 2.52 -5.40 3.53
N THR A 89 2.14 -6.56 4.06
CA THR A 89 2.94 -7.30 5.05
C THR A 89 3.23 -8.72 4.60
N GLY A 90 4.35 -9.25 5.05
CA GLY A 90 4.81 -10.61 4.76
C GLY A 90 6.20 -10.85 5.35
N ASN A 91 6.65 -12.09 5.36
CA ASN A 91 8.04 -12.37 5.76
C ASN A 91 9.03 -11.69 4.80
N ARG A 92 8.72 -11.69 3.49
CA ARG A 92 9.43 -10.91 2.48
C ARG A 92 8.41 -10.09 1.68
N VAL A 93 8.70 -8.80 1.50
CA VAL A 93 7.85 -7.88 0.75
C VAL A 93 8.64 -7.29 -0.40
N ALA A 94 8.07 -7.29 -1.61
CA ALA A 94 8.67 -6.66 -2.76
C ALA A 94 7.63 -5.84 -3.56
N VAL A 95 7.93 -4.56 -3.72
CA VAL A 95 7.30 -3.69 -4.72
C VAL A 95 8.21 -3.71 -5.94
N LEU A 96 7.70 -4.30 -7.02
CA LEU A 96 8.49 -4.62 -8.21
C LEU A 96 8.62 -3.41 -9.14
N ASP A 97 9.52 -3.53 -10.09
CA ASP A 97 9.75 -2.51 -11.12
C ASP A 97 8.46 -2.12 -11.84
N GLY A 98 8.21 -0.81 -11.97
CA GLY A 98 7.01 -0.27 -12.59
C GLY A 98 5.70 -0.42 -11.80
N ALA A 99 5.73 -0.99 -10.60
CA ALA A 99 4.55 -1.06 -9.75
C ALA A 99 4.17 0.32 -9.21
N ARG A 100 2.86 0.52 -8.93
CA ARG A 100 2.34 1.73 -8.29
C ARG A 100 1.59 1.39 -7.01
N VAL A 101 1.98 2.04 -5.92
CA VAL A 101 1.31 1.96 -4.60
C VAL A 101 0.96 3.39 -4.19
N SER A 102 -0.30 3.75 -4.25
CA SER A 102 -0.73 5.14 -4.05
C SER A 102 -1.90 5.25 -3.08
N ALA A 103 -1.69 6.08 -2.06
CA ALA A 103 -2.72 6.57 -1.15
C ALA A 103 -2.87 8.10 -1.25
N ASP A 104 -2.85 8.62 -2.48
CA ASP A 104 -3.00 10.04 -2.73
C ASP A 104 -4.43 10.51 -2.49
N GLY A 105 -4.60 11.75 -2.03
CA GLY A 105 -5.92 12.32 -1.82
C GLY A 105 -6.00 13.79 -2.17
N ALA A 106 -7.19 14.26 -2.59
CA ALA A 106 -7.40 15.65 -2.99
C ALA A 106 -7.13 16.63 -1.83
N THR A 107 -7.49 16.26 -0.60
CA THR A 107 -7.44 17.13 0.58
C THR A 107 -6.51 16.63 1.68
N GLY A 108 -5.65 15.68 1.37
CA GLY A 108 -4.63 15.12 2.26
C GLY A 108 -4.18 13.77 1.78
N GLY A 109 -2.91 13.43 1.97
CA GLY A 109 -2.38 12.11 1.74
C GLY A 109 -2.92 11.09 2.75
N GLY A 110 -2.93 9.82 2.35
CA GLY A 110 -3.29 8.68 3.20
C GLY A 110 -2.08 8.05 3.90
N THR A 111 -2.14 6.75 4.10
CA THR A 111 -1.10 5.99 4.78
C THR A 111 -0.69 4.78 3.92
N VAL A 112 0.61 4.56 3.80
CA VAL A 112 1.19 3.41 3.09
C VAL A 112 2.23 2.74 3.99
N HIS A 113 1.98 1.47 4.33
CA HIS A 113 2.93 0.64 5.06
C HIS A 113 3.39 -0.53 4.19
N ILE A 114 4.69 -0.65 4.02
CA ILE A 114 5.34 -1.70 3.25
C ILE A 114 6.33 -2.42 4.15
N GLY A 115 5.98 -3.63 4.58
CA GLY A 115 6.82 -4.49 5.41
C GLY A 115 6.76 -4.23 6.91
N GLY A 116 5.93 -3.29 7.38
CA GLY A 116 5.72 -2.95 8.79
C GLY A 116 5.29 -1.51 9.00
N GLY A 117 4.90 -1.16 10.21
CA GLY A 117 4.53 0.19 10.61
C GLY A 117 5.74 1.02 11.10
N TRP A 118 5.46 2.24 11.55
CA TRP A 118 6.46 3.20 12.00
C TRP A 118 7.42 2.61 13.03
N GLN A 119 8.73 2.65 12.72
CA GLN A 119 9.81 2.07 13.54
C GLN A 119 9.61 0.58 13.88
N GLY A 120 8.77 -0.15 13.14
CA GLY A 120 8.41 -1.52 13.42
C GLY A 120 7.67 -1.73 14.74
N GLN A 121 7.06 -0.68 15.30
CA GLN A 121 6.42 -0.71 16.63
C GLN A 121 4.90 -0.87 16.58
N ASP A 122 4.30 -0.90 15.38
CA ASP A 122 2.87 -1.14 15.24
C ASP A 122 2.55 -2.62 15.45
N ALA A 123 1.97 -2.94 16.61
CA ALA A 123 1.62 -4.32 16.97
C ALA A 123 0.50 -4.94 16.10
N THR A 124 -0.18 -4.13 15.30
CA THR A 124 -1.24 -4.59 14.38
C THR A 124 -0.70 -5.04 13.04
N LEU A 125 0.53 -4.65 12.70
CA LEU A 125 1.22 -4.98 11.46
C LEU A 125 2.41 -5.92 11.73
N ALA A 126 2.43 -7.05 11.04
CA ALA A 126 3.58 -7.96 11.12
C ALA A 126 4.78 -7.34 10.39
N ASN A 127 5.94 -7.28 11.06
CA ASN A 127 7.17 -6.81 10.44
C ASN A 127 7.76 -7.86 9.51
N SER A 128 8.23 -7.42 8.35
CA SER A 128 8.98 -8.26 7.40
C SER A 128 10.42 -8.50 7.89
N GLN A 129 11.03 -9.57 7.39
CA GLN A 129 12.47 -9.78 7.50
C GLN A 129 13.23 -9.10 6.35
N GLN A 130 12.58 -8.97 5.21
CA GLN A 130 13.15 -8.29 4.05
C GLN A 130 12.09 -7.49 3.31
N THR A 131 12.41 -6.22 3.00
CA THR A 131 11.55 -5.34 2.20
C THR A 131 12.37 -4.71 1.08
N ILE A 132 11.86 -4.82 -0.15
CA ILE A 132 12.50 -4.27 -1.34
C ILE A 132 11.50 -3.41 -2.10
N VAL A 133 11.88 -2.18 -2.41
CA VAL A 133 11.20 -1.32 -3.39
C VAL A 133 12.16 -1.16 -4.56
N GLN A 134 11.80 -1.74 -5.72
CA GLN A 134 12.64 -1.76 -6.91
C GLN A 134 12.62 -0.41 -7.63
N ALA A 135 13.54 -0.24 -8.58
CA ALA A 135 13.61 0.94 -9.43
C ALA A 135 12.29 1.14 -10.22
N ASN A 136 11.98 2.39 -10.56
CA ASN A 136 10.75 2.80 -11.26
C ASN A 136 9.43 2.41 -10.57
N ALA A 137 9.46 1.89 -9.35
CA ALA A 137 8.25 1.80 -8.54
C ALA A 137 7.81 3.21 -8.11
N ASP A 138 6.49 3.45 -8.09
CA ASP A 138 5.89 4.70 -7.63
C ASP A 138 5.18 4.44 -6.30
N VAL A 139 5.68 5.05 -5.22
CA VAL A 139 5.09 4.91 -3.88
C VAL A 139 4.73 6.29 -3.36
N SER A 140 3.45 6.55 -3.15
CA SER A 140 2.99 7.88 -2.80
C SER A 140 1.84 7.92 -1.77
N ALA A 141 1.86 8.99 -0.97
CA ALA A 141 0.78 9.42 -0.09
C ALA A 141 0.68 10.95 -0.14
N ASN A 142 0.45 11.50 -1.32
CA ASN A 142 0.43 12.94 -1.55
C ASN A 142 -0.93 13.57 -1.25
N ALA A 143 -0.93 14.82 -0.80
CA ALA A 143 -2.07 15.70 -1.00
C ALA A 143 -1.96 16.34 -2.39
N ILE A 144 -3.02 16.29 -3.18
CA ILE A 144 -2.98 16.77 -4.57
C ILE A 144 -3.37 18.24 -4.66
N GLN A 145 -4.48 18.63 -4.05
CA GLN A 145 -5.00 19.99 -4.12
C GLN A 145 -4.59 20.83 -2.90
N ASN A 146 -5.02 20.42 -1.72
CA ASN A 146 -4.72 21.08 -0.46
C ASN A 146 -4.59 20.05 0.66
N GLY A 147 -4.07 20.47 1.82
CA GLY A 147 -3.84 19.61 2.96
C GLY A 147 -2.44 19.01 3.00
N ASP A 148 -2.14 18.37 4.09
CA ASP A 148 -0.81 17.81 4.34
C ASP A 148 -0.61 16.49 3.60
N GLY A 149 0.63 16.20 3.23
CA GLY A 149 1.05 14.87 2.78
C GLY A 149 0.78 13.82 3.86
N GLY A 150 0.64 12.57 3.44
CA GLY A 150 0.34 11.46 4.33
C GLY A 150 1.58 10.83 4.99
N GLU A 151 1.49 9.54 5.26
CA GLU A 151 2.57 8.76 5.83
C GLU A 151 2.97 7.62 4.89
N VAL A 152 4.26 7.45 4.67
CA VAL A 152 4.81 6.28 3.98
C VAL A 152 5.89 5.64 4.85
N VAL A 153 5.73 4.36 5.14
CA VAL A 153 6.70 3.55 5.88
C VAL A 153 7.16 2.40 5.00
N VAL A 154 8.48 2.24 4.88
CA VAL A 154 9.12 1.07 4.29
C VAL A 154 10.05 0.47 5.36
N TRP A 155 9.67 -0.66 5.90
CA TRP A 155 10.31 -1.27 7.08
C TRP A 155 10.71 -2.72 6.86
N ALA A 156 11.78 -3.14 7.52
CA ALA A 156 12.07 -4.55 7.80
C ALA A 156 12.82 -4.70 9.12
N ASP A 157 12.55 -5.76 9.88
CA ASP A 157 13.38 -6.14 11.03
C ASP A 157 14.77 -6.63 10.61
N GLY A 158 14.92 -7.10 9.38
CA GLY A 158 16.19 -7.45 8.77
C GLY A 158 16.69 -6.34 7.82
N HIS A 159 16.48 -6.53 6.53
CA HIS A 159 17.08 -5.72 5.48
C HIS A 159 16.04 -4.98 4.65
N THR A 160 16.22 -3.67 4.49
CA THR A 160 15.41 -2.84 3.60
C THR A 160 16.27 -2.34 2.44
N THR A 161 15.72 -2.41 1.24
CA THR A 161 16.32 -1.83 0.02
C THR A 161 15.30 -0.95 -0.68
N VAL A 162 15.66 0.31 -0.94
CA VAL A 162 14.81 1.27 -1.66
C VAL A 162 15.60 1.86 -2.81
N ASN A 163 15.14 1.58 -4.04
CA ASN A 163 15.77 2.05 -5.29
C ASN A 163 14.84 2.97 -6.10
N SER A 164 13.85 3.56 -5.47
CA SER A 164 12.87 4.42 -6.12
C SER A 164 12.55 5.65 -5.28
N GLU A 165 11.92 6.63 -5.90
CA GLU A 165 11.39 7.80 -5.20
C GLU A 165 10.14 7.41 -4.38
N ILE A 166 10.10 7.89 -3.13
CA ILE A 166 8.93 7.78 -2.24
C ILE A 166 8.42 9.18 -1.95
N GLN A 167 7.12 9.39 -2.03
CA GLN A 167 6.53 10.73 -1.96
C GLN A 167 5.43 10.83 -0.90
N ALA A 168 5.45 11.94 -0.15
CA ALA A 168 4.38 12.37 0.75
C ALA A 168 4.29 13.90 0.71
N LYS A 169 3.92 14.44 -0.46
CA LYS A 169 3.91 15.89 -0.72
C LYS A 169 2.65 16.54 -0.16
N GLY A 170 2.78 17.77 0.32
CA GLY A 170 1.64 18.65 0.62
C GLY A 170 0.96 19.15 -0.65
N GLY A 171 -0.29 19.60 -0.52
CA GLY A 171 -1.13 20.03 -1.64
C GLY A 171 -0.61 21.26 -2.36
N ALA A 172 -0.91 21.36 -3.66
CA ALA A 172 -0.47 22.44 -4.52
C ALA A 172 -1.02 23.83 -4.09
N LEU A 173 -2.17 23.87 -3.43
CA LEU A 173 -2.81 25.10 -2.93
C LEU A 173 -2.46 25.40 -1.48
N GLY A 174 -1.78 24.49 -0.77
CA GLY A 174 -1.35 24.63 0.62
C GLY A 174 -1.38 23.31 1.37
N GLY A 175 -0.50 23.21 2.36
CA GLY A 175 -0.27 22.05 3.19
C GLY A 175 1.21 21.76 3.37
N ASN A 176 1.55 21.00 4.40
CA ASN A 176 2.92 20.60 4.68
C ASN A 176 3.23 19.25 4.00
N GLY A 177 4.51 18.93 3.81
CA GLY A 177 4.91 17.57 3.52
C GLY A 177 4.51 16.61 4.63
N GLY A 178 4.27 15.36 4.28
CA GLY A 178 3.97 14.29 5.22
C GLY A 178 5.22 13.66 5.84
N ARG A 179 5.08 12.42 6.29
CA ARG A 179 6.17 11.66 6.92
C ARG A 179 6.58 10.48 6.05
N ILE A 180 7.89 10.29 5.90
CA ILE A 180 8.45 9.14 5.21
C ILE A 180 9.48 8.47 6.13
N GLU A 181 9.33 7.18 6.33
CA GLU A 181 10.34 6.35 6.94
C GLU A 181 10.79 5.26 5.97
N THR A 182 12.09 5.19 5.75
CA THR A 182 12.74 4.05 5.08
C THR A 182 13.79 3.50 6.02
N SER A 183 13.53 2.35 6.61
CA SER A 183 14.35 1.80 7.69
C SER A 183 14.48 0.29 7.60
N GLY A 184 15.65 -0.21 7.95
CA GLY A 184 15.90 -1.61 8.20
C GLY A 184 16.61 -1.75 9.53
N LYS A 185 16.08 -2.54 10.44
CA LYS A 185 16.66 -2.68 11.79
C LYS A 185 18.09 -3.22 11.76
N GLN A 186 18.44 -4.06 10.79
CA GLN A 186 19.81 -4.55 10.60
C GLN A 186 20.55 -3.75 9.54
N SER A 187 19.90 -3.47 8.40
CA SER A 187 20.53 -2.65 7.36
C SER A 187 19.49 -1.97 6.44
N LEU A 188 19.88 -0.84 5.90
CA LEU A 188 19.19 -0.10 4.85
C LEU A 188 20.16 0.13 3.69
N ALA A 189 19.73 -0.18 2.48
CA ALA A 189 20.33 0.28 1.23
C ALA A 189 19.32 1.20 0.50
N ALA A 190 19.72 2.43 0.22
CA ALA A 190 18.91 3.40 -0.53
C ALA A 190 19.78 4.03 -1.63
N ASN A 191 19.23 4.13 -2.86
CA ASN A 191 19.88 4.69 -4.04
C ASN A 191 19.00 5.76 -4.68
#